data_769350ccf91106f74140db986c774e63
#
_entry.id   769350ccf91106f74140db986c774e63
#
_cell.length_a   1.000
_cell.length_b   1.000
_cell.length_c   1.000
_cell.angle_alpha   90.00
_cell.angle_beta   90.00
_cell.angle_gamma   90.00
#
_symmetry.space_group_name_H-M   'P 1'
#
loop_
_entity.id
_entity.type
_entity.pdbx_description
1 polymer ?
#
loop_
_entity_poly.entity_id
_entity_poly.type
_entity_poly.pdbx_seq_one_letter_code
_entity_poly.pdbx_strand_id
1 'polypeptide(L)'
;MLLVVLVNYAKLLKNVKVKAIFYGNYEARDKESNIAPIMDLLPLSVLQDWTLAASDYLRYGQIEKLFELSESSLLPILKNTETRTKDAEKLRSFVKTLKEMVEERTTCRGYAVINSEKVSDLKCTASEIQKVTIVQLRPIFEKIKLSLNDFDARENVLNCIKAAKWCCDNKLYQQATTMLEEGLGTFLCCHYQLDYKNKTYRDTVFSCIAIKTKKTATEVLDADKELVDKILADDSVWGNKTFVTILQQVVELRNDYNHAGFKKNPFSAKKVIEKIEELLDGIEEVLSEI
;
A
#
# COMPACT_ATOMS: atom_id res chain seq x y z
N MET A 1 2.37 33.24 9.82
CA MET A 1 2.73 32.06 10.65
C MET A 1 1.72 31.81 11.79
N LEU A 2 1.43 32.77 12.66
CA LEU A 2 0.52 32.57 13.81
C LEU A 2 -0.89 32.11 13.43
N LEU A 3 -1.50 32.63 12.36
CA LEU A 3 -2.84 32.27 11.91
C LEU A 3 -2.92 30.76 11.53
N VAL A 4 -1.93 30.24 10.80
CA VAL A 4 -1.88 28.82 10.41
C VAL A 4 -1.81 27.91 11.65
N VAL A 5 -0.99 28.29 12.63
CA VAL A 5 -0.88 27.54 13.90
C VAL A 5 -2.21 27.54 14.64
N LEU A 6 -2.88 28.69 14.77
CA LEU A 6 -4.17 28.79 15.44
C LEU A 6 -5.28 28.00 14.75
N VAL A 7 -5.32 28.02 13.42
CA VAL A 7 -6.28 27.23 12.62
C VAL A 7 -6.06 25.75 12.84
N ASN A 8 -4.81 25.28 12.75
CA ASN A 8 -4.49 23.87 12.97
C ASN A 8 -4.77 23.43 14.41
N TYR A 9 -4.45 24.28 15.39
CA TYR A 9 -4.78 24.04 16.79
C TYR A 9 -6.30 23.89 17.00
N ALA A 10 -7.10 24.80 16.43
CA ALA A 10 -8.55 24.74 16.53
C ALA A 10 -9.13 23.48 15.88
N LYS A 11 -8.66 23.10 14.70
CA LYS A 11 -9.09 21.87 14.00
C LYS A 11 -8.73 20.62 14.80
N LEU A 12 -7.49 20.50 15.26
CA LEU A 12 -6.96 19.28 15.88
C LEU A 12 -7.47 19.10 17.32
N LEU A 13 -7.36 20.14 18.15
CA LEU A 13 -7.61 20.03 19.59
C LEU A 13 -9.04 20.37 20.01
N LYS A 14 -9.76 21.12 19.20
CA LYS A 14 -11.13 21.56 19.51
C LYS A 14 -12.18 20.97 18.59
N ASN A 15 -11.77 20.14 17.63
CA ASN A 15 -12.67 19.56 16.63
C ASN A 15 -13.56 20.60 15.94
N VAL A 16 -12.98 21.78 15.67
CA VAL A 16 -13.69 22.92 15.09
C VAL A 16 -13.61 22.86 13.59
N LYS A 17 -14.75 23.03 12.92
CA LYS A 17 -14.81 23.22 11.47
C LYS A 17 -14.65 24.72 11.14
N VAL A 18 -13.51 25.09 10.57
CA VAL A 18 -13.25 26.46 10.12
C VAL A 18 -14.09 26.73 8.87
N LYS A 19 -14.89 27.78 8.89
CA LYS A 19 -15.83 28.15 7.82
C LYS A 19 -15.31 29.25 6.92
N ALA A 20 -14.48 30.17 7.46
CA ALA A 20 -13.93 31.27 6.73
C ALA A 20 -12.61 31.73 7.39
N ILE A 21 -11.68 32.18 6.57
CA ILE A 21 -10.42 32.80 7.01
C ILE A 21 -10.21 34.04 6.14
N PHE A 22 -10.31 35.21 6.70
CA PHE A 22 -10.11 36.43 5.95
C PHE A 22 -8.85 37.18 6.41
N TYR A 23 -8.11 37.71 5.45
CA TYR A 23 -6.94 38.54 5.66
C TYR A 23 -7.08 39.86 4.91
N GLY A 24 -6.99 40.99 5.65
CA GLY A 24 -6.91 42.30 5.06
C GLY A 24 -5.48 42.58 4.58
N ASN A 25 -5.28 42.68 3.28
CA ASN A 25 -3.96 42.94 2.70
C ASN A 25 -3.66 44.43 2.72
N TYR A 26 -3.17 44.90 3.85
CA TYR A 26 -2.86 46.30 4.06
C TYR A 26 -1.72 46.83 3.15
N GLU A 27 -0.80 45.98 2.75
CA GLU A 27 0.29 46.36 1.85
C GLU A 27 -0.21 46.69 0.43
N ALA A 28 -1.30 46.03 0.01
CA ALA A 28 -1.98 46.30 -1.26
C ALA A 28 -3.07 47.38 -1.15
N ARG A 29 -3.06 48.17 -0.07
CA ARG A 29 -4.02 49.25 0.13
C ARG A 29 -3.85 50.33 -0.93
N ASP A 30 -4.96 50.71 -1.55
CA ASP A 30 -5.04 51.90 -2.38
C ASP A 30 -4.86 53.12 -1.49
N LYS A 31 -3.83 53.92 -1.78
CA LYS A 31 -3.47 55.12 -0.97
C LYS A 31 -4.45 56.26 -1.13
N GLU A 32 -5.17 56.35 -2.26
CA GLU A 32 -6.12 57.42 -2.53
C GLU A 32 -7.47 57.16 -1.86
N SER A 33 -8.00 55.97 -2.05
CA SER A 33 -9.28 55.55 -1.46
C SER A 33 -9.17 55.04 -0.02
N ASN A 34 -7.96 54.76 0.46
CA ASN A 34 -7.68 54.16 1.76
C ASN A 34 -8.36 52.78 1.97
N ILE A 35 -8.58 52.05 0.88
CA ILE A 35 -9.24 50.75 0.88
C ILE A 35 -8.19 49.65 0.71
N ALA A 36 -8.17 48.65 1.62
CA ALA A 36 -7.36 47.44 1.53
C ALA A 36 -8.20 46.25 1.05
N PRO A 37 -7.72 45.42 0.11
CA PRO A 37 -8.44 44.24 -0.33
C PRO A 37 -8.50 43.20 0.78
N ILE A 38 -9.64 42.48 0.90
CA ILE A 38 -9.83 41.35 1.78
C ILE A 38 -9.61 40.09 0.95
N MET A 39 -8.69 39.27 1.40
CA MET A 39 -8.38 37.96 0.78
C MET A 39 -9.02 36.84 1.58
N ASP A 40 -9.69 35.89 0.88
CA ASP A 40 -10.13 34.66 1.48
C ASP A 40 -8.96 33.63 1.47
N LEU A 41 -8.54 33.23 2.66
CA LEU A 41 -7.46 32.26 2.87
C LEU A 41 -7.97 30.84 3.15
N LEU A 42 -9.30 30.61 3.19
CA LEU A 42 -9.86 29.29 3.41
C LEU A 42 -9.36 28.25 2.37
N PRO A 43 -9.25 28.57 1.06
CA PRO A 43 -8.70 27.63 0.07
C PRO A 43 -7.28 27.15 0.39
N LEU A 44 -6.44 28.00 0.98
CA LEU A 44 -5.08 27.59 1.41
C LEU A 44 -5.13 26.60 2.58
N SER A 45 -6.05 26.79 3.52
CA SER A 45 -6.26 25.83 4.62
C SER A 45 -6.77 24.48 4.13
N VAL A 46 -7.66 24.47 3.14
CA VAL A 46 -8.14 23.25 2.49
C VAL A 46 -6.99 22.53 1.76
N LEU A 47 -6.18 23.28 0.99
CA LEU A 47 -5.01 22.72 0.32
C LEU A 47 -4.02 22.10 1.31
N GLN A 48 -3.80 22.72 2.46
CA GLN A 48 -2.96 22.19 3.52
C GLN A 48 -3.50 20.84 4.05
N ASP A 49 -4.81 20.74 4.32
CA ASP A 49 -5.43 19.49 4.78
C ASP A 49 -5.21 18.35 3.77
N TRP A 50 -5.41 18.61 2.48
CA TRP A 50 -5.14 17.63 1.41
C TRP A 50 -3.67 17.26 1.31
N THR A 51 -2.77 18.22 1.46
CA THR A 51 -1.32 17.98 1.42
C THR A 51 -0.88 17.08 2.56
N LEU A 52 -1.38 17.32 3.77
CA LEU A 52 -1.11 16.49 4.94
C LEU A 52 -1.67 15.08 4.77
N ALA A 53 -2.92 14.95 4.34
CA ALA A 53 -3.55 13.65 4.10
C ALA A 53 -2.83 12.83 3.01
N ALA A 54 -2.39 13.47 1.94
CA ALA A 54 -1.58 12.82 0.91
C ALA A 54 -0.19 12.42 1.42
N SER A 55 0.42 13.26 2.27
CA SER A 55 1.70 12.93 2.92
C SER A 55 1.57 11.71 3.83
N ASP A 56 0.46 11.60 4.59
CA ASP A 56 0.19 10.46 5.46
C ASP A 56 0.04 9.17 4.63
N TYR A 57 -0.67 9.24 3.50
CA TYR A 57 -0.75 8.11 2.57
C TYR A 57 0.61 7.73 1.98
N LEU A 58 1.36 8.70 1.43
CA LEU A 58 2.62 8.44 0.72
C LEU A 58 3.76 7.98 1.62
N ARG A 59 3.72 8.33 2.92
CA ARG A 59 4.79 8.00 3.89
C ARG A 59 4.47 6.84 4.82
N TYR A 60 3.17 6.61 5.08
CA TYR A 60 2.73 5.67 6.10
C TYR A 60 1.59 4.76 5.62
N GLY A 61 1.17 4.87 4.36
CA GLY A 61 0.06 4.10 3.81
C GLY A 61 -1.31 4.43 4.42
N GLN A 62 -1.42 5.53 5.18
CA GLN A 62 -2.66 5.91 5.88
C GLN A 62 -3.58 6.67 4.93
N ILE A 63 -4.63 6.02 4.48
CA ILE A 63 -5.56 6.54 3.45
C ILE A 63 -6.80 7.21 4.04
N GLU A 64 -7.12 7.00 5.32
CA GLU A 64 -8.39 7.37 5.93
C GLU A 64 -8.67 8.86 5.80
N LYS A 65 -7.68 9.70 6.13
CA LYS A 65 -7.81 11.15 6.05
C LYS A 65 -8.05 11.65 4.62
N LEU A 66 -7.35 11.06 3.65
CA LEU A 66 -7.52 11.40 2.24
C LEU A 66 -8.92 11.01 1.76
N PHE A 67 -9.43 9.86 2.18
CA PHE A 67 -10.77 9.40 1.88
C PHE A 67 -11.84 10.32 2.50
N GLU A 68 -11.72 10.65 3.79
CA GLU A 68 -12.64 11.57 4.50
C GLU A 68 -12.71 12.97 3.83
N LEU A 69 -11.54 13.53 3.46
CA LEU A 69 -11.49 14.80 2.75
C LEU A 69 -12.15 14.72 1.37
N SER A 70 -11.92 13.63 0.65
CA SER A 70 -12.55 13.38 -0.64
C SER A 70 -14.08 13.32 -0.50
N GLU A 71 -14.59 12.54 0.44
CA GLU A 71 -16.04 12.44 0.68
C GLU A 71 -16.63 13.79 1.09
N SER A 72 -16.02 14.48 2.07
CA SER A 72 -16.54 15.75 2.56
C SER A 72 -16.52 16.89 1.54
N SER A 73 -15.54 16.87 0.62
CA SER A 73 -15.38 17.91 -0.41
C SER A 73 -16.20 17.61 -1.67
N LEU A 74 -16.28 16.34 -2.09
CA LEU A 74 -16.88 15.98 -3.38
C LEU A 74 -18.37 15.62 -3.27
N LEU A 75 -18.83 15.04 -2.14
CA LEU A 75 -20.25 14.70 -1.99
C LEU A 75 -21.21 15.89 -2.15
N PRO A 76 -20.94 17.09 -1.60
CA PRO A 76 -21.81 18.24 -1.84
C PRO A 76 -21.88 18.63 -3.33
N ILE A 77 -20.73 18.56 -4.04
CA ILE A 77 -20.65 18.84 -5.49
C ILE A 77 -21.49 17.83 -6.29
N LEU A 78 -21.39 16.54 -5.93
CA LEU A 78 -22.06 15.45 -6.63
C LEU A 78 -23.56 15.39 -6.35
N LYS A 79 -24.02 15.88 -5.20
CA LYS A 79 -25.45 15.94 -4.84
C LYS A 79 -26.19 17.08 -5.51
N ASN A 80 -25.49 18.11 -5.96
CA ASN A 80 -26.08 19.25 -6.65
C ASN A 80 -25.94 19.07 -8.17
N THR A 81 -27.07 19.00 -8.88
CA THR A 81 -27.12 18.81 -10.33
C THR A 81 -26.42 19.90 -11.13
N GLU A 82 -26.37 21.12 -10.61
CA GLU A 82 -25.70 22.26 -11.26
C GLU A 82 -24.18 22.22 -11.15
N THR A 83 -23.64 21.64 -10.06
CA THR A 83 -22.21 21.60 -9.79
C THR A 83 -21.58 20.24 -10.06
N ARG A 84 -22.41 19.21 -10.32
CA ARG A 84 -21.97 17.85 -10.59
C ARG A 84 -21.10 17.79 -11.86
N THR A 85 -19.87 17.27 -11.71
CA THR A 85 -18.94 17.10 -12.82
C THR A 85 -18.44 15.66 -12.89
N LYS A 86 -18.15 15.19 -14.11
CA LYS A 86 -17.54 13.86 -14.34
C LYS A 86 -16.18 13.74 -13.63
N ASP A 87 -15.42 14.83 -13.56
CA ASP A 87 -14.10 14.83 -12.89
C ASP A 87 -14.25 14.64 -11.39
N ALA A 88 -15.29 15.23 -10.74
CA ALA A 88 -15.57 14.99 -9.33
C ALA A 88 -15.97 13.53 -9.06
N GLU A 89 -16.76 12.91 -9.96
CA GLU A 89 -17.11 11.49 -9.88
C GLU A 89 -15.88 10.59 -9.99
N LYS A 90 -15.04 10.84 -10.99
CA LYS A 90 -13.80 10.08 -11.22
C LYS A 90 -12.84 10.23 -10.06
N LEU A 91 -12.66 11.44 -9.54
CA LEU A 91 -11.79 11.70 -8.41
C LEU A 91 -12.26 10.96 -7.15
N ARG A 92 -13.55 11.00 -6.87
CA ARG A 92 -14.13 10.26 -5.74
C ARG A 92 -13.95 8.75 -5.92
N SER A 93 -14.22 8.22 -7.13
CA SER A 93 -14.00 6.80 -7.45
C SER A 93 -12.55 6.41 -7.29
N PHE A 94 -11.61 7.23 -7.78
CA PHE A 94 -10.18 7.00 -7.62
C PHE A 94 -9.76 6.86 -6.15
N VAL A 95 -10.16 7.83 -5.30
CA VAL A 95 -9.79 7.80 -3.87
C VAL A 95 -10.45 6.61 -3.16
N LYS A 96 -11.69 6.25 -3.52
CA LYS A 96 -12.37 5.06 -2.99
C LYS A 96 -11.63 3.77 -3.36
N THR A 97 -11.30 3.58 -4.64
CA THR A 97 -10.54 2.40 -5.11
C THR A 97 -9.14 2.35 -4.50
N LEU A 98 -8.50 3.53 -4.31
CA LEU A 98 -7.21 3.61 -3.62
C LEU A 98 -7.31 3.13 -2.17
N LYS A 99 -8.38 3.50 -1.46
CA LYS A 99 -8.67 3.01 -0.11
C LYS A 99 -8.85 1.49 -0.08
N GLU A 100 -9.66 0.96 -0.97
CA GLU A 100 -9.88 -0.49 -1.09
C GLU A 100 -8.56 -1.25 -1.36
N MET A 101 -7.71 -0.74 -2.24
CA MET A 101 -6.39 -1.31 -2.51
C MET A 101 -5.47 -1.29 -1.27
N VAL A 102 -5.47 -0.20 -0.49
CA VAL A 102 -4.72 -0.12 0.77
C VAL A 102 -5.25 -1.14 1.78
N GLU A 103 -6.57 -1.28 1.90
CA GLU A 103 -7.21 -2.26 2.77
C GLU A 103 -6.82 -3.71 2.39
N GLU A 104 -6.78 -4.04 1.09
CA GLU A 104 -6.31 -5.34 0.60
C GLU A 104 -4.87 -5.64 1.03
N ARG A 105 -3.97 -4.65 0.95
CA ARG A 105 -2.56 -4.79 1.36
C ARG A 105 -2.42 -4.90 2.87
N THR A 106 -3.05 -4.01 3.61
CA THR A 106 -2.95 -3.97 5.08
C THR A 106 -3.61 -5.16 5.77
N THR A 107 -4.54 -5.82 5.09
CA THR A 107 -5.20 -7.06 5.56
C THR A 107 -4.67 -8.32 4.88
N CYS A 108 -3.57 -8.22 4.13
CA CYS A 108 -2.89 -9.34 3.46
C CYS A 108 -3.82 -10.15 2.52
N ARG A 109 -4.60 -9.46 1.66
CA ARG A 109 -5.45 -10.11 0.65
C ARG A 109 -4.63 -10.46 -0.60
N GLY A 110 -3.67 -11.40 -0.48
CA GLY A 110 -2.71 -11.74 -1.53
C GLY A 110 -3.35 -12.05 -2.88
N TYR A 111 -4.47 -12.79 -2.90
CA TYR A 111 -5.20 -13.09 -4.13
C TYR A 111 -5.68 -11.81 -4.85
N ALA A 112 -6.29 -10.87 -4.13
CA ALA A 112 -6.77 -9.61 -4.71
C ALA A 112 -5.60 -8.76 -5.23
N VAL A 113 -4.48 -8.75 -4.49
CA VAL A 113 -3.25 -8.04 -4.89
C VAL A 113 -2.65 -8.63 -6.17
N ILE A 114 -2.60 -9.96 -6.32
CA ILE A 114 -2.10 -10.66 -7.52
C ILE A 114 -3.02 -10.41 -8.70
N ASN A 115 -4.34 -10.48 -8.52
CA ASN A 115 -5.34 -10.24 -9.56
C ASN A 115 -5.28 -8.82 -10.14
N SER A 116 -4.79 -7.84 -9.36
CA SER A 116 -4.48 -6.48 -9.82
C SER A 116 -5.67 -5.64 -10.31
N GLU A 117 -6.91 -6.07 -10.04
CA GLU A 117 -8.11 -5.37 -10.49
C GLU A 117 -8.12 -3.90 -10.02
N LYS A 118 -7.83 -3.66 -8.73
CA LYS A 118 -7.78 -2.30 -8.17
C LYS A 118 -6.67 -1.46 -8.78
N VAL A 119 -5.51 -2.04 -9.05
CA VAL A 119 -4.39 -1.35 -9.70
C VAL A 119 -4.75 -0.96 -11.13
N SER A 120 -5.41 -1.87 -11.86
CA SER A 120 -5.89 -1.61 -13.22
C SER A 120 -6.87 -0.45 -13.24
N ASP A 121 -7.89 -0.48 -12.36
CA ASP A 121 -8.90 0.55 -12.23
C ASP A 121 -8.30 1.91 -11.85
N LEU A 122 -7.34 1.93 -10.93
CA LEU A 122 -6.65 3.15 -10.51
C LEU A 122 -5.84 3.75 -11.65
N LYS A 123 -5.07 2.94 -12.40
CA LYS A 123 -4.29 3.42 -13.54
C LYS A 123 -5.19 3.93 -14.67
N CYS A 124 -6.29 3.25 -14.94
CA CYS A 124 -7.28 3.67 -15.91
C CYS A 124 -7.91 5.02 -15.51
N THR A 125 -8.49 5.09 -14.31
CA THR A 125 -9.14 6.31 -13.80
C THR A 125 -8.15 7.48 -13.71
N ALA A 126 -6.91 7.22 -13.28
CA ALA A 126 -5.87 8.24 -13.20
C ALA A 126 -5.52 8.85 -14.57
N SER A 127 -5.56 8.04 -15.64
CA SER A 127 -5.32 8.53 -17.02
C SER A 127 -6.47 9.41 -17.53
N GLU A 128 -7.67 9.21 -17.03
CA GLU A 128 -8.88 9.95 -17.41
C GLU A 128 -9.08 11.25 -16.64
N ILE A 129 -8.48 11.38 -15.45
CA ILE A 129 -8.51 12.62 -14.65
C ILE A 129 -7.51 13.62 -15.26
N GLN A 130 -7.88 14.20 -16.41
CA GLN A 130 -7.02 15.17 -17.11
C GLN A 130 -7.12 16.58 -16.50
N LYS A 131 -8.27 16.92 -15.91
CA LYS A 131 -8.54 18.25 -15.34
C LYS A 131 -9.09 18.07 -13.93
N VAL A 132 -8.21 18.04 -12.95
CA VAL A 132 -8.65 18.13 -11.55
C VAL A 132 -9.36 19.48 -11.37
N THR A 133 -10.61 19.44 -10.95
CA THR A 133 -11.45 20.63 -10.71
C THR A 133 -10.77 21.63 -9.76
N ILE A 134 -9.91 21.12 -8.90
CA ILE A 134 -9.07 21.92 -7.99
C ILE A 134 -7.62 21.84 -8.49
N VAL A 135 -7.23 22.76 -9.35
CA VAL A 135 -5.90 22.78 -10.02
C VAL A 135 -4.74 22.63 -9.03
N GLN A 136 -4.89 23.16 -7.82
CA GLN A 136 -3.88 23.11 -6.75
C GLN A 136 -3.62 21.69 -6.23
N LEU A 137 -4.56 20.76 -6.38
CA LEU A 137 -4.40 19.36 -5.96
C LEU A 137 -3.69 18.49 -6.99
N ARG A 138 -3.51 18.97 -8.23
CA ARG A 138 -2.90 18.22 -9.32
C ARG A 138 -1.53 17.63 -8.97
N PRO A 139 -0.56 18.37 -8.38
CA PRO A 139 0.73 17.81 -8.01
C PRO A 139 0.65 16.68 -6.98
N ILE A 140 -0.35 16.73 -6.10
CA ILE A 140 -0.61 15.71 -5.09
C ILE A 140 -1.06 14.41 -5.76
N PHE A 141 -2.03 14.50 -6.67
CA PHE A 141 -2.53 13.34 -7.41
C PHE A 141 -1.47 12.73 -8.33
N GLU A 142 -0.61 13.53 -8.97
CA GLU A 142 0.50 13.00 -9.77
C GLU A 142 1.48 12.18 -8.91
N LYS A 143 1.79 12.61 -7.69
CA LYS A 143 2.62 11.82 -6.76
C LYS A 143 1.95 10.51 -6.36
N ILE A 144 0.64 10.53 -6.10
CA ILE A 144 -0.12 9.31 -5.79
C ILE A 144 -0.11 8.35 -7.00
N LYS A 145 -0.29 8.87 -8.23
CA LYS A 145 -0.18 8.06 -9.45
C LYS A 145 1.18 7.40 -9.58
N LEU A 146 2.26 8.15 -9.33
CA LEU A 146 3.62 7.61 -9.38
C LEU A 146 3.83 6.45 -8.41
N SER A 147 3.22 6.47 -7.22
CA SER A 147 3.30 5.38 -6.24
C SER A 147 2.63 4.08 -6.71
N LEU A 148 1.85 4.12 -7.79
CA LEU A 148 1.21 2.93 -8.38
C LEU A 148 2.04 2.31 -9.53
N ASN A 149 3.11 2.97 -9.98
CA ASN A 149 3.87 2.53 -11.16
C ASN A 149 4.56 1.19 -10.97
N ASP A 150 4.99 0.87 -9.76
CA ASP A 150 5.69 -0.37 -9.44
C ASP A 150 4.80 -1.61 -9.59
N PHE A 151 3.47 -1.44 -9.54
CA PHE A 151 2.53 -2.54 -9.63
C PHE A 151 2.10 -2.81 -11.08
N ASP A 152 2.04 -4.09 -11.46
CA ASP A 152 1.47 -4.49 -12.73
C ASP A 152 -0.06 -4.38 -12.69
N ALA A 153 -0.64 -3.89 -13.77
CA ALA A 153 -2.10 -3.78 -13.93
C ALA A 153 -2.77 -5.08 -14.38
N ARG A 154 -1.97 -6.12 -14.67
CA ARG A 154 -2.44 -7.47 -15.00
C ARG A 154 -2.19 -8.41 -13.84
N GLU A 155 -2.86 -9.57 -13.86
CA GLU A 155 -2.59 -10.65 -12.93
C GLU A 155 -1.09 -10.99 -12.93
N ASN A 156 -0.43 -10.77 -11.79
CA ASN A 156 1.01 -10.98 -11.66
C ASN A 156 1.36 -11.31 -10.21
N VAL A 157 1.97 -12.49 -10.00
CA VAL A 157 2.40 -12.93 -8.67
C VAL A 157 3.41 -12.00 -8.02
N LEU A 158 4.25 -11.32 -8.81
CA LEU A 158 5.23 -10.36 -8.30
C LEU A 158 4.58 -9.14 -7.63
N ASN A 159 3.30 -8.85 -7.92
CA ASN A 159 2.58 -7.81 -7.20
C ASN A 159 2.43 -8.11 -5.69
N CYS A 160 2.44 -9.39 -5.31
CA CYS A 160 2.47 -9.79 -3.90
C CYS A 160 3.81 -9.41 -3.23
N ILE A 161 4.92 -9.62 -3.94
CA ILE A 161 6.27 -9.21 -3.49
C ILE A 161 6.37 -7.68 -3.40
N LYS A 162 5.89 -6.97 -4.42
CA LYS A 162 5.83 -5.49 -4.42
C LYS A 162 4.93 -4.95 -3.30
N ALA A 163 3.83 -5.64 -2.98
CA ALA A 163 2.99 -5.29 -1.84
C ALA A 163 3.69 -5.54 -0.50
N ALA A 164 4.51 -6.59 -0.39
CA ALA A 164 5.35 -6.82 0.78
C ALA A 164 6.33 -5.67 0.98
N LYS A 165 7.00 -5.21 -0.09
CA LYS A 165 7.88 -4.05 -0.06
C LYS A 165 7.13 -2.77 0.33
N TRP A 166 5.98 -2.52 -0.28
CA TRP A 166 5.12 -1.39 0.08
C TRP A 166 4.72 -1.42 1.56
N CYS A 167 4.34 -2.58 2.10
CA CYS A 167 4.05 -2.73 3.53
C CYS A 167 5.27 -2.41 4.40
N CYS A 168 6.45 -2.89 4.04
CA CYS A 168 7.70 -2.62 4.75
C CYS A 168 8.03 -1.12 4.78
N ASP A 169 7.96 -0.44 3.64
CA ASP A 169 8.20 1.00 3.50
C ASP A 169 7.24 1.82 4.38
N ASN A 170 6.01 1.33 4.54
CA ASN A 170 4.98 1.93 5.39
C ASN A 170 5.00 1.42 6.84
N LYS A 171 6.07 0.72 7.28
CA LYS A 171 6.29 0.22 8.65
C LYS A 171 5.27 -0.84 9.11
N LEU A 172 4.63 -1.51 8.16
CA LEU A 172 3.70 -2.62 8.36
C LEU A 172 4.46 -3.95 8.26
N TYR A 173 5.43 -4.18 9.14
CA TYR A 173 6.41 -5.26 9.02
C TYR A 173 5.82 -6.67 9.11
N GLN A 174 4.78 -6.87 9.93
CA GLN A 174 4.08 -8.16 10.00
C GLN A 174 3.37 -8.46 8.68
N GLN A 175 2.67 -7.48 8.11
CA GLN A 175 2.01 -7.60 6.81
C GLN A 175 3.03 -7.82 5.70
N ALA A 176 4.16 -7.09 5.73
CA ALA A 176 5.25 -7.29 4.79
C ALA A 176 5.76 -8.73 4.80
N THR A 177 6.01 -9.28 5.99
CA THR A 177 6.49 -10.66 6.14
C THR A 177 5.47 -11.68 5.66
N THR A 178 4.19 -11.49 6.01
CA THR A 178 3.09 -12.38 5.56
C THR A 178 2.92 -12.34 4.05
N MET A 179 2.92 -11.14 3.45
CA MET A 179 2.80 -10.98 2.00
C MET A 179 4.00 -11.56 1.25
N LEU A 180 5.21 -11.45 1.82
CA LEU A 180 6.41 -12.05 1.25
C LEU A 180 6.34 -13.58 1.26
N GLU A 181 6.01 -14.21 2.40
CA GLU A 181 5.90 -15.67 2.52
C GLU A 181 4.85 -16.22 1.54
N GLU A 182 3.64 -15.64 1.57
CA GLU A 182 2.54 -16.06 0.69
C GLU A 182 2.85 -15.80 -0.80
N GLY A 183 3.55 -14.70 -1.09
CA GLY A 183 4.02 -14.38 -2.43
C GLY A 183 5.04 -15.39 -2.97
N LEU A 184 6.02 -15.78 -2.15
CA LEU A 184 7.02 -16.79 -2.52
C LEU A 184 6.38 -18.18 -2.73
N GLY A 185 5.45 -18.58 -1.85
CA GLY A 185 4.70 -19.81 -2.03
C GLY A 185 3.86 -19.80 -3.32
N THR A 186 3.23 -18.67 -3.63
CA THR A 186 2.46 -18.51 -4.88
C THR A 186 3.38 -18.49 -6.11
N PHE A 187 4.54 -17.84 -6.02
CA PHE A 187 5.56 -17.85 -7.08
C PHE A 187 5.96 -19.30 -7.42
N LEU A 188 6.22 -20.13 -6.42
CA LEU A 188 6.54 -21.55 -6.63
C LEU A 188 5.36 -22.31 -7.23
N CYS A 189 4.12 -22.06 -6.81
CA CYS A 189 2.96 -22.65 -7.48
C CYS A 189 2.96 -22.31 -8.98
N CYS A 190 3.18 -21.05 -9.35
CA CYS A 190 3.24 -20.62 -10.74
C CYS A 190 4.42 -21.26 -11.50
N HIS A 191 5.60 -21.34 -10.87
CA HIS A 191 6.78 -21.96 -11.43
C HIS A 191 6.51 -23.43 -11.82
N TYR A 192 5.83 -24.18 -10.94
CA TYR A 192 5.43 -25.56 -11.19
C TYR A 192 4.12 -25.71 -11.99
N GLN A 193 3.57 -24.63 -12.53
CA GLN A 193 2.31 -24.61 -13.30
C GLN A 193 1.12 -25.16 -12.50
N LEU A 194 1.10 -24.96 -11.20
CA LEU A 194 0.03 -25.35 -10.31
C LEU A 194 -0.94 -24.19 -10.10
N ASP A 195 -2.24 -24.51 -10.03
CA ASP A 195 -3.25 -23.51 -9.68
C ASP A 195 -3.09 -23.08 -8.23
N TYR A 196 -2.52 -21.89 -8.02
CA TYR A 196 -2.30 -21.31 -6.71
C TYR A 196 -3.60 -20.97 -5.94
N LYS A 197 -4.77 -21.03 -6.58
CA LYS A 197 -6.08 -20.90 -5.96
C LYS A 197 -6.53 -22.22 -5.32
N ASN A 198 -5.94 -23.35 -5.75
CA ASN A 198 -6.24 -24.66 -5.21
C ASN A 198 -5.46 -24.87 -3.90
N LYS A 199 -6.22 -25.06 -2.80
CA LYS A 199 -5.66 -25.25 -1.46
C LYS A 199 -4.69 -26.42 -1.40
N THR A 200 -5.00 -27.56 -2.02
CA THR A 200 -4.16 -28.77 -2.00
C THR A 200 -2.79 -28.51 -2.62
N TYR A 201 -2.73 -27.83 -3.76
CA TYR A 201 -1.46 -27.47 -4.38
C TYR A 201 -0.65 -26.50 -3.54
N ARG A 202 -1.30 -25.49 -2.92
CA ARG A 202 -0.62 -24.60 -2.00
C ARG A 202 -0.05 -25.35 -0.80
N ASP A 203 -0.85 -26.20 -0.16
CA ASP A 203 -0.42 -26.98 1.00
C ASP A 203 0.76 -27.89 0.62
N THR A 204 0.76 -28.47 -0.58
CA THR A 204 1.89 -29.26 -1.11
C THR A 204 3.16 -28.42 -1.25
N VAL A 205 3.08 -27.24 -1.88
CA VAL A 205 4.24 -26.34 -2.04
C VAL A 205 4.77 -25.87 -0.68
N PHE A 206 3.90 -25.47 0.24
CA PHE A 206 4.32 -25.06 1.59
C PHE A 206 4.92 -26.21 2.40
N SER A 207 4.47 -27.45 2.17
CA SER A 207 5.09 -28.64 2.75
C SER A 207 6.51 -28.85 2.20
N CYS A 208 6.73 -28.68 0.90
CA CYS A 208 8.07 -28.73 0.30
C CYS A 208 8.98 -27.64 0.86
N ILE A 209 8.48 -26.40 1.01
CA ILE A 209 9.21 -25.30 1.66
C ILE A 209 9.60 -25.71 3.10
N ALA A 210 8.66 -26.25 3.88
CA ALA A 210 8.92 -26.68 5.25
C ALA A 210 9.99 -27.79 5.33
N ILE A 211 9.97 -28.78 4.44
CA ILE A 211 10.96 -29.83 4.35
C ILE A 211 12.35 -29.26 4.06
N LYS A 212 12.46 -28.38 3.07
CA LYS A 212 13.74 -27.78 2.65
C LYS A 212 14.31 -26.77 3.68
N THR A 213 13.44 -26.07 4.43
CA THR A 213 13.88 -25.03 5.37
C THR A 213 14.10 -25.54 6.80
N LYS A 214 13.31 -26.52 7.28
CA LYS A 214 13.37 -26.99 8.66
C LYS A 214 14.23 -28.24 8.87
N LYS A 215 14.64 -28.90 7.81
CA LYS A 215 15.36 -30.19 7.87
C LYS A 215 14.66 -31.28 8.70
N THR A 216 13.41 -31.11 9.03
CA THR A 216 12.58 -32.08 9.75
C THR A 216 11.64 -32.75 8.75
N ALA A 217 11.57 -34.07 8.81
CA ALA A 217 10.57 -34.84 8.07
C ALA A 217 9.20 -34.39 8.59
N THR A 218 8.56 -33.49 7.86
CA THR A 218 7.16 -33.17 8.11
C THR A 218 6.35 -34.27 7.44
N GLU A 219 5.44 -34.92 8.18
CA GLU A 219 4.45 -35.77 7.56
C GLU A 219 3.66 -34.94 6.56
N VAL A 220 3.78 -35.27 5.30
CA VAL A 220 3.03 -34.64 4.22
C VAL A 220 1.63 -35.25 4.29
N LEU A 221 0.77 -34.66 5.11
CA LEU A 221 -0.63 -35.06 5.25
C LEU A 221 -1.36 -34.68 3.94
N ASP A 222 -1.95 -35.66 3.29
CA ASP A 222 -2.82 -35.56 2.10
C ASP A 222 -2.21 -34.91 0.83
N ALA A 223 -0.89 -34.76 0.76
CA ALA A 223 -0.25 -34.29 -0.47
C ALA A 223 -0.01 -35.46 -1.45
N ASP A 224 -0.15 -35.14 -2.73
CA ASP A 224 0.29 -36.04 -3.79
C ASP A 224 1.80 -36.28 -3.65
N LYS A 225 2.18 -37.49 -3.19
CA LYS A 225 3.57 -37.86 -2.92
C LYS A 225 4.45 -37.75 -4.17
N GLU A 226 3.91 -38.08 -5.32
CA GLU A 226 4.63 -37.99 -6.60
C GLU A 226 4.93 -36.51 -6.93
N LEU A 227 3.97 -35.61 -6.70
CA LEU A 227 4.16 -34.18 -6.89
C LEU A 227 5.20 -33.61 -5.91
N VAL A 228 5.15 -34.03 -4.64
CA VAL A 228 6.15 -33.62 -3.63
C VAL A 228 7.54 -34.07 -4.05
N ASP A 229 7.72 -35.32 -4.43
CA ASP A 229 9.01 -35.85 -4.84
C ASP A 229 9.54 -35.11 -6.08
N LYS A 230 8.67 -34.80 -7.06
CA LYS A 230 9.01 -34.02 -8.23
C LYS A 230 9.46 -32.60 -7.86
N ILE A 231 8.71 -31.90 -7.00
CA ILE A 231 9.07 -30.54 -6.55
C ILE A 231 10.40 -30.57 -5.80
N LEU A 232 10.59 -31.50 -4.85
CA LEU A 232 11.80 -31.59 -4.04
C LEU A 232 13.05 -31.98 -4.83
N ALA A 233 12.90 -32.65 -5.97
CA ALA A 233 13.99 -33.03 -6.86
C ALA A 233 14.48 -31.93 -7.80
N ASP A 234 13.77 -30.81 -7.86
CA ASP A 234 14.12 -29.68 -8.75
C ASP A 234 15.33 -28.90 -8.23
N ASP A 235 16.50 -29.19 -8.77
CA ASP A 235 17.76 -28.55 -8.39
C ASP A 235 17.85 -27.08 -8.91
N SER A 236 17.07 -26.72 -9.93
CA SER A 236 17.04 -25.33 -10.40
C SER A 236 16.51 -24.36 -9.34
N VAL A 237 15.54 -24.81 -8.54
CA VAL A 237 14.97 -24.07 -7.42
C VAL A 237 15.77 -24.28 -6.13
N TRP A 238 15.92 -25.54 -5.71
CA TRP A 238 16.48 -25.88 -4.41
C TRP A 238 18.02 -25.89 -4.38
N GLY A 239 18.67 -25.89 -5.53
CA GLY A 239 20.10 -25.64 -5.69
C GLY A 239 20.48 -24.16 -5.53
N ASN A 240 19.55 -23.24 -5.72
CA ASN A 240 19.78 -21.81 -5.44
C ASN A 240 19.80 -21.56 -3.92
N LYS A 241 21.02 -21.56 -3.35
CA LYS A 241 21.22 -21.42 -1.91
C LYS A 241 20.71 -20.10 -1.35
N THR A 242 20.76 -19.04 -2.14
CA THR A 242 20.26 -17.71 -1.75
C THR A 242 18.76 -17.77 -1.57
N PHE A 243 18.03 -18.31 -2.53
CA PHE A 243 16.58 -18.48 -2.45
C PHE A 243 16.14 -19.33 -1.26
N VAL A 244 16.78 -20.48 -1.05
CA VAL A 244 16.49 -21.36 0.11
C VAL A 244 16.74 -20.66 1.42
N THR A 245 17.82 -19.84 1.51
CA THR A 245 18.12 -19.04 2.70
C THR A 245 17.04 -17.98 2.95
N ILE A 246 16.57 -17.31 1.90
CA ILE A 246 15.46 -16.35 1.99
C ILE A 246 14.20 -17.04 2.51
N LEU A 247 13.79 -18.16 1.91
CA LEU A 247 12.63 -18.94 2.37
C LEU A 247 12.74 -19.31 3.85
N GLN A 248 13.91 -19.80 4.29
CA GLN A 248 14.14 -20.16 5.69
C GLN A 248 13.99 -18.95 6.61
N GLN A 249 14.56 -17.81 6.26
CA GLN A 249 14.52 -16.60 7.09
C GLN A 249 13.12 -15.98 7.13
N VAL A 250 12.37 -16.01 6.02
CA VAL A 250 10.98 -15.54 5.97
C VAL A 250 10.09 -16.39 6.88
N VAL A 251 10.20 -17.74 6.80
CA VAL A 251 9.45 -18.64 7.69
C VAL A 251 9.79 -18.42 9.16
N GLU A 252 11.08 -18.22 9.48
CA GLU A 252 11.52 -17.93 10.84
C GLU A 252 10.97 -16.61 11.38
N LEU A 253 11.00 -15.57 10.54
CA LEU A 253 10.52 -14.23 10.88
C LEU A 253 9.00 -14.22 11.07
N ARG A 254 8.25 -14.87 10.16
CA ARG A 254 6.80 -15.00 10.27
C ARG A 254 6.38 -15.76 11.53
N ASN A 255 7.10 -16.82 11.88
CA ASN A 255 6.84 -17.55 13.12
C ASN A 255 7.10 -16.69 14.36
N ASP A 256 8.11 -15.83 14.34
CA ASP A 256 8.39 -14.88 15.43
C ASP A 256 7.22 -13.90 15.62
N TYR A 257 6.71 -13.34 14.53
CA TYR A 257 5.53 -12.46 14.54
C TYR A 257 4.26 -13.17 15.02
N ASN A 258 3.98 -14.36 14.50
CA ASN A 258 2.76 -15.09 14.86
C ASN A 258 2.72 -15.49 16.33
N HIS A 259 3.86 -15.69 16.96
CA HIS A 259 3.98 -15.96 18.38
C HIS A 259 4.24 -14.68 19.21
N ALA A 260 4.18 -13.50 18.60
CA ALA A 260 4.43 -12.22 19.26
C ALA A 260 5.75 -12.19 20.09
N GLY A 261 6.79 -12.88 19.59
CA GLY A 261 8.05 -13.04 20.29
C GLY A 261 8.02 -14.00 21.49
N PHE A 262 6.93 -14.67 21.80
CA PHE A 262 6.84 -15.66 22.89
C PHE A 262 7.49 -17.00 22.47
N LYS A 263 8.80 -16.97 22.29
CA LYS A 263 9.64 -18.16 22.02
C LYS A 263 10.96 -18.08 22.80
N LYS A 264 11.72 -19.16 22.83
CA LYS A 264 12.96 -19.27 23.63
C LYS A 264 13.98 -18.19 23.30
N ASN A 265 14.13 -17.83 22.03
CA ASN A 265 15.07 -16.83 21.52
C ASN A 265 14.35 -15.92 20.51
N PRO A 266 13.55 -14.92 20.96
CA PRO A 266 12.87 -14.02 20.05
C PRO A 266 13.85 -13.02 19.44
N PHE A 267 13.52 -12.53 18.24
CA PHE A 267 14.25 -11.41 17.68
C PHE A 267 13.94 -10.12 18.45
N SER A 268 14.91 -9.22 18.57
CA SER A 268 14.62 -7.85 19.03
C SER A 268 13.82 -7.10 17.95
N ALA A 269 13.05 -6.08 18.34
CA ALA A 269 12.31 -5.26 17.39
C ALA A 269 13.21 -4.69 16.28
N LYS A 270 14.40 -4.22 16.62
CA LYS A 270 15.40 -3.73 15.66
C LYS A 270 15.78 -4.83 14.65
N LYS A 271 16.07 -6.05 15.14
CA LYS A 271 16.50 -7.17 14.29
C LYS A 271 15.38 -7.66 13.35
N VAL A 272 14.13 -7.59 13.80
CA VAL A 272 12.97 -7.91 12.98
C VAL A 272 12.86 -6.95 11.79
N ILE A 273 13.03 -5.65 12.03
CA ILE A 273 12.98 -4.61 11.00
C ILE A 273 14.12 -4.80 10.00
N GLU A 274 15.37 -4.91 10.47
CA GLU A 274 16.53 -5.14 9.63
C GLU A 274 16.37 -6.38 8.75
N LYS A 275 15.89 -7.49 9.31
CA LYS A 275 15.71 -8.74 8.55
C LYS A 275 14.69 -8.63 7.42
N ILE A 276 13.53 -7.99 7.65
CA ILE A 276 12.53 -7.88 6.57
C ILE A 276 13.00 -6.92 5.47
N GLU A 277 13.71 -5.85 5.83
CA GLU A 277 14.31 -4.93 4.86
C GLU A 277 15.36 -5.65 4.00
N GLU A 278 16.29 -6.40 4.63
CA GLU A 278 17.30 -7.22 3.94
C GLU A 278 16.67 -8.29 3.02
N LEU A 279 15.59 -8.94 3.46
CA LEU A 279 14.92 -9.98 2.67
C LEU A 279 14.19 -9.44 1.43
N LEU A 280 13.71 -8.20 1.49
CA LEU A 280 13.02 -7.55 0.37
C LEU A 280 14.01 -6.88 -0.60
N ASP A 281 15.23 -6.62 -0.14
CA ASP A 281 16.27 -6.08 -1.01
C ASP A 281 16.81 -7.18 -1.94
N GLY A 282 16.78 -6.92 -3.25
CA GLY A 282 17.26 -7.86 -4.27
C GLY A 282 16.39 -9.11 -4.50
N ILE A 283 15.24 -9.28 -3.83
CA ILE A 283 14.40 -10.47 -3.99
C ILE A 283 13.92 -10.69 -5.43
N GLU A 284 13.59 -9.63 -6.17
CA GLU A 284 13.13 -9.74 -7.54
C GLU A 284 14.23 -10.28 -8.48
N GLU A 285 15.50 -9.93 -8.21
CA GLU A 285 16.64 -10.47 -8.95
C GLU A 285 16.79 -11.97 -8.70
N VAL A 286 16.74 -12.40 -7.43
CA VAL A 286 16.79 -13.82 -7.06
C VAL A 286 15.65 -14.62 -7.71
N LEU A 287 14.43 -14.07 -7.77
CA LEU A 287 13.29 -14.73 -8.41
C LEU A 287 13.42 -14.80 -9.94
N SER A 288 14.17 -13.90 -10.55
CA SER A 288 14.43 -13.93 -11.99
C SER A 288 15.44 -15.01 -12.41
N GLU A 289 16.22 -15.54 -11.46
CA GLU A 289 17.19 -16.63 -11.68
C GLU A 289 16.55 -18.02 -11.60
N ILE A 290 15.31 -18.11 -11.09
CA ILE A 290 14.53 -19.34 -10.91
C ILE A 290 13.50 -19.48 -12.06
#